data_4f7b3369a4e328faa57ece610a63a010
#
_entry.id   4f7b3369a4e328faa57ece610a63a010
#
_cell.length_a   1.000
_cell.length_b   1.000
_cell.length_c   1.000
_cell.angle_alpha   90.00
_cell.angle_beta   90.00
_cell.angle_gamma   90.00
#
_symmetry.space_group_name_H-M   'P 1'
#
loop_
_entity.id
_entity.type
_entity.pdbx_description
1 polymer ?
#
loop_
_entity_poly.entity_id
_entity_poly.type
_entity_poly.pdbx_seq_one_letter_code
_entity_poly.pdbx_strand_id
1 'polypeptide(L)'
;MIRLDLNTVINILSLQEYSKLTLEEKEELIECEGIEEVEIFEYLKEKYTGIKISYIEEKIKTLYQFPLIITGTPKELIACPCCNYKTISERGNYEICPVCFWEDDGSNDEFKYSHVNHTTLNDAKKNFKTKGAILDKFLNSVDSEGKLKYYKTTY
;
A
#
# COMPACT_ATOMS: atom_id res chain seq x y z
N MET A 1 7.95 -9.37 27.43
CA MET A 1 7.71 -8.99 26.03
C MET A 1 6.36 -8.31 25.96
N ILE A 2 6.29 -7.11 25.40
CA ILE A 2 5.06 -6.31 25.33
C ILE A 2 4.15 -6.88 24.22
N ARG A 3 2.85 -6.95 24.49
CA ARG A 3 1.82 -7.34 23.52
C ARG A 3 0.85 -6.20 23.31
N LEU A 4 0.60 -5.81 22.06
CA LEU A 4 -0.39 -4.80 21.71
C LEU A 4 -1.26 -5.34 20.55
N ASP A 5 -2.50 -4.89 20.50
CA ASP A 5 -3.34 -5.17 19.35
C ASP A 5 -2.93 -4.33 18.13
N LEU A 6 -3.24 -4.82 16.94
CA LEU A 6 -2.84 -4.21 15.68
C LEU A 6 -3.33 -2.77 15.54
N ASN A 7 -4.57 -2.47 15.96
CA ASN A 7 -5.12 -1.12 15.83
C ASN A 7 -4.38 -0.12 16.74
N THR A 8 -4.05 -0.54 17.96
CA THR A 8 -3.23 0.27 18.88
C THR A 8 -1.87 0.58 18.26
N VAL A 9 -1.22 -0.41 17.66
CA VAL A 9 0.09 -0.22 17.01
C VAL A 9 -0.02 0.70 15.80
N ILE A 10 -1.04 0.54 14.96
CA ILE A 10 -1.30 1.42 13.83
C ILE A 10 -1.52 2.86 14.31
N ASN A 11 -2.30 3.07 15.36
CA ASN A 11 -2.51 4.40 15.93
C ASN A 11 -1.19 5.04 16.41
N ILE A 12 -0.32 4.27 17.09
CA ILE A 12 0.99 4.76 17.54
C ILE A 12 1.87 5.19 16.36
N LEU A 13 1.95 4.36 15.31
CA LEU A 13 2.74 4.67 14.12
C LEU A 13 2.18 5.87 13.37
N SER A 14 0.87 5.96 13.23
CA SER A 14 0.21 7.08 12.54
C SER A 14 0.35 8.39 13.32
N LEU A 15 0.26 8.36 14.65
CA LEU A 15 0.55 9.52 15.48
C LEU A 15 2.00 9.99 15.33
N GLN A 16 2.94 9.07 15.30
CA GLN A 16 4.34 9.40 15.08
C GLN A 16 4.57 10.03 13.70
N GLU A 17 3.95 9.47 12.65
CA GLU A 17 4.03 10.04 11.29
C GLU A 17 3.39 11.43 11.26
N TYR A 18 2.19 11.58 11.81
CA TYR A 18 1.49 12.87 11.90
C TYR A 18 2.32 13.93 12.63
N SER A 19 2.99 13.55 13.74
CA SER A 19 3.81 14.48 14.54
C SER A 19 5.06 14.98 13.81
N LYS A 20 5.49 14.30 12.77
CA LYS A 20 6.66 14.67 11.96
C LYS A 20 6.29 15.49 10.73
N LEU A 21 5.01 15.52 10.34
CA LEU A 21 4.58 16.31 9.19
C LEU A 21 4.77 17.81 9.47
N THR A 22 5.44 18.46 8.56
CA THR A 22 5.50 19.93 8.52
C THR A 22 4.16 20.50 8.10
N LEU A 23 3.98 21.82 8.27
CA LEU A 23 2.77 22.50 7.81
C LEU A 23 2.61 22.37 6.28
N GLU A 24 3.70 22.53 5.54
CA GLU A 24 3.73 22.39 4.08
C GLU A 24 3.34 20.99 3.62
N GLU A 25 3.87 19.93 4.26
CA GLU A 25 3.50 18.54 3.95
C GLU A 25 2.03 18.23 4.24
N LYS A 26 1.44 18.84 5.28
CA LYS A 26 0.00 18.71 5.56
C LYS A 26 -0.84 19.40 4.49
N GLU A 27 -0.46 20.60 4.07
CA GLU A 27 -1.12 21.35 3.01
C GLU A 27 -1.06 20.56 1.67
N GLU A 28 0.09 19.98 1.36
CA GLU A 28 0.25 19.12 0.17
C GLU A 28 -0.66 17.88 0.22
N LEU A 29 -0.77 17.21 1.38
CA LEU A 29 -1.69 16.08 1.55
C LEU A 29 -3.15 16.50 1.34
N ILE A 30 -3.56 17.63 1.90
CA ILE A 30 -4.92 18.17 1.74
C ILE A 30 -5.23 18.42 0.26
N GLU A 31 -4.31 19.04 -0.47
CA GLU A 31 -4.49 19.35 -1.89
C GLU A 31 -4.47 18.09 -2.78
N CYS A 32 -3.50 17.20 -2.56
CA CYS A 32 -3.32 16.02 -3.42
C CYS A 32 -4.38 14.94 -3.20
N GLU A 33 -4.77 14.71 -1.94
CA GLU A 33 -5.71 13.65 -1.58
C GLU A 33 -7.16 14.14 -1.47
N GLY A 34 -7.37 15.47 -1.49
CA GLY A 34 -8.70 16.07 -1.36
C GLY A 34 -9.37 15.82 -0.01
N ILE A 35 -8.57 15.76 1.06
CA ILE A 35 -9.02 15.53 2.43
C ILE A 35 -8.97 16.82 3.26
N GLU A 36 -9.66 16.85 4.39
CA GLU A 36 -9.53 17.92 5.37
C GLU A 36 -8.40 17.64 6.38
N GLU A 37 -7.89 18.68 7.06
CA GLU A 37 -6.80 18.53 8.05
C GLU A 37 -7.14 17.50 9.14
N VAL A 38 -8.40 17.44 9.57
CA VAL A 38 -8.88 16.49 10.58
C VAL A 38 -8.86 15.03 10.09
N GLU A 39 -8.81 14.81 8.79
CA GLU A 39 -8.79 13.48 8.16
C GLU A 39 -7.38 12.95 7.93
N ILE A 40 -6.33 13.80 8.04
CA ILE A 40 -4.94 13.37 7.80
C ILE A 40 -4.56 12.17 8.67
N PHE A 41 -4.99 12.15 9.92
CA PHE A 41 -4.67 11.04 10.83
C PHE A 41 -5.30 9.71 10.36
N GLU A 42 -6.56 9.72 9.97
CA GLU A 42 -7.24 8.53 9.42
C GLU A 42 -6.60 8.10 8.09
N TYR A 43 -6.26 9.04 7.21
CA TYR A 43 -5.52 8.76 5.99
C TYR A 43 -4.18 8.05 6.26
N LEU A 44 -3.41 8.49 7.27
CA LEU A 44 -2.17 7.84 7.67
C LEU A 44 -2.41 6.42 8.20
N LYS A 45 -3.51 6.19 8.91
CA LYS A 45 -3.91 4.85 9.39
C LYS A 45 -4.25 3.91 8.22
N GLU A 46 -4.94 4.42 7.21
CA GLU A 46 -5.32 3.64 6.03
C GLU A 46 -4.12 3.10 5.27
N LYS A 47 -2.97 3.78 5.30
CA LYS A 47 -1.70 3.31 4.73
C LYS A 47 -1.21 1.99 5.33
N TYR A 48 -1.68 1.62 6.52
CA TYR A 48 -1.35 0.36 7.18
C TYR A 48 -2.35 -0.77 6.87
N THR A 49 -3.38 -0.51 6.06
CA THR A 49 -4.39 -1.50 5.69
C THR A 49 -3.77 -2.66 4.92
N GLY A 50 -4.01 -3.88 5.37
CA GLY A 50 -3.54 -5.10 4.71
C GLY A 50 -2.03 -5.38 4.80
N ILE A 51 -1.27 -4.55 5.54
CA ILE A 51 0.17 -4.73 5.73
C ILE A 51 0.44 -5.92 6.66
N LYS A 52 1.47 -6.70 6.36
CA LYS A 52 1.92 -7.83 7.17
C LYS A 52 2.28 -7.40 8.60
N ILE A 53 1.81 -8.15 9.58
CA ILE A 53 2.21 -7.94 10.98
C ILE A 53 3.72 -7.97 11.15
N SER A 54 4.42 -8.93 10.51
CA SER A 54 5.87 -9.05 10.58
C SER A 54 6.61 -7.79 10.09
N TYR A 55 6.08 -7.11 9.07
CA TYR A 55 6.64 -5.83 8.61
C TYR A 55 6.44 -4.73 9.66
N ILE A 56 5.25 -4.66 10.26
CA ILE A 56 4.94 -3.67 11.31
C ILE A 56 5.79 -3.92 12.57
N GLU A 57 5.98 -5.19 12.98
CA GLU A 57 6.84 -5.57 14.11
C GLU A 57 8.29 -5.13 13.89
N GLU A 58 8.84 -5.35 12.68
CA GLU A 58 10.22 -4.93 12.36
C GLU A 58 10.33 -3.40 12.31
N LYS A 59 9.32 -2.70 11.80
CA LYS A 59 9.27 -1.23 11.81
C LYS A 59 9.27 -0.67 13.24
N ILE A 60 8.46 -1.24 14.13
CA ILE A 60 8.43 -0.85 15.56
C ILE A 60 9.76 -1.11 16.23
N LYS A 61 10.35 -2.31 16.01
CA LYS A 61 11.64 -2.67 16.56
C LYS A 61 12.75 -1.72 16.10
N THR A 62 12.73 -1.30 14.85
CA THR A 62 13.69 -0.33 14.30
C THR A 62 13.51 1.05 14.93
N LEU A 63 12.26 1.52 15.10
CA LEU A 63 11.98 2.85 15.61
C LEU A 63 12.22 2.99 17.11
N TYR A 64 11.84 1.98 17.88
CA TYR A 64 11.81 2.05 19.36
C TYR A 64 12.82 1.14 20.03
N GLN A 65 13.57 0.34 19.27
CA GLN A 65 14.64 -0.56 19.73
C GLN A 65 14.20 -1.60 20.76
N PHE A 66 12.92 -1.98 20.75
CA PHE A 66 12.41 -3.08 21.56
C PHE A 66 11.49 -4.02 20.77
N PRO A 67 11.49 -5.32 21.07
CA PRO A 67 10.61 -6.28 20.41
C PRO A 67 9.19 -6.18 20.97
N LEU A 68 8.22 -6.23 20.07
CA LEU A 68 6.78 -6.19 20.35
C LEU A 68 6.13 -7.39 19.66
N ILE A 69 5.14 -8.00 20.32
CA ILE A 69 4.23 -8.95 19.68
C ILE A 69 2.94 -8.23 19.35
N ILE A 70 2.58 -8.25 18.08
CA ILE A 70 1.31 -7.69 17.61
C ILE A 70 0.27 -8.80 17.55
N THR A 71 -0.88 -8.57 18.15
CA THR A 71 -2.04 -9.48 18.12
C THR A 71 -3.13 -8.92 17.21
N GLY A 72 -3.95 -9.81 16.66
CA GLY A 72 -4.99 -9.46 15.68
C GLY A 72 -4.61 -9.90 14.27
N THR A 73 -5.46 -9.57 13.31
CA THR A 73 -5.29 -9.91 11.89
C THR A 73 -5.43 -8.67 11.03
N PRO A 74 -4.54 -8.44 10.06
CA PRO A 74 -4.71 -7.36 9.10
C PRO A 74 -6.01 -7.54 8.29
N LYS A 75 -6.57 -6.43 7.81
CA LYS A 75 -7.67 -6.49 6.85
C LYS A 75 -7.22 -7.30 5.62
N GLU A 76 -8.02 -8.26 5.22
CA GLU A 76 -7.74 -9.02 4.01
C GLU A 76 -8.04 -8.18 2.77
N LEU A 77 -7.05 -8.08 1.89
CA LEU A 77 -7.14 -7.40 0.61
C LEU A 77 -7.16 -8.40 -0.54
N ILE A 78 -7.68 -7.96 -1.68
CA ILE A 78 -7.74 -8.73 -2.92
C ILE A 78 -6.39 -8.64 -3.63
N ALA A 79 -5.99 -9.72 -4.29
CA ALA A 79 -4.76 -9.74 -5.08
C ALA A 79 -4.88 -8.82 -6.31
N CYS A 80 -3.90 -7.97 -6.51
CA CYS A 80 -3.77 -7.18 -7.73
C CYS A 80 -3.64 -8.11 -8.94
N PRO A 81 -4.44 -7.92 -10.00
CA PRO A 81 -4.42 -8.80 -11.18
C PRO A 81 -3.07 -8.79 -11.91
N CYS A 82 -2.27 -7.74 -11.77
CA CYS A 82 -0.96 -7.63 -12.41
C CYS A 82 0.15 -8.34 -11.63
N CYS A 83 0.30 -8.05 -10.33
CA CYS A 83 1.47 -8.50 -9.55
C CYS A 83 1.18 -9.59 -8.52
N ASN A 84 -0.09 -9.92 -8.29
CA ASN A 84 -0.58 -10.90 -7.30
C ASN A 84 -0.31 -10.54 -5.83
N TYR A 85 0.14 -9.32 -5.54
CA TYR A 85 0.17 -8.84 -4.16
C TYR A 85 -1.23 -8.40 -3.73
N LYS A 86 -1.61 -8.71 -2.49
CA LYS A 86 -2.91 -8.34 -1.91
C LYS A 86 -2.90 -6.87 -1.51
N THR A 87 -3.33 -6.01 -2.43
CA THR A 87 -3.25 -4.55 -2.31
C THR A 87 -4.54 -3.83 -2.66
N ILE A 88 -5.54 -4.53 -3.20
CA ILE A 88 -6.80 -3.96 -3.70
C ILE A 88 -7.90 -4.22 -2.67
N SER A 89 -8.63 -3.18 -2.28
CA SER A 89 -9.77 -3.33 -1.36
C SER A 89 -11.01 -3.82 -2.10
N GLU A 90 -11.26 -3.28 -3.30
CA GLU A 90 -12.41 -3.57 -4.13
C GLU A 90 -12.02 -3.54 -5.62
N ARG A 91 -12.44 -4.58 -6.37
CA ARG A 91 -12.16 -4.69 -7.80
C ARG A 91 -12.96 -3.66 -8.62
N GLY A 92 -12.29 -3.05 -9.59
CA GLY A 92 -12.93 -2.10 -10.50
C GLY A 92 -13.18 -0.71 -9.92
N ASN A 93 -12.62 -0.42 -8.77
CA ASN A 93 -12.72 0.87 -8.10
C ASN A 93 -11.55 1.82 -8.39
N TYR A 94 -10.78 1.51 -9.42
CA TYR A 94 -9.63 2.29 -9.86
C TYR A 94 -8.56 2.53 -8.80
N GLU A 95 -8.48 1.61 -7.81
CA GLU A 95 -7.40 1.64 -6.82
C GLU A 95 -6.06 1.34 -7.49
N ILE A 96 -5.04 2.15 -7.13
CA ILE A 96 -3.69 1.97 -7.65
C ILE A 96 -2.90 1.03 -6.74
N CYS A 97 -2.39 -0.05 -7.32
CA CYS A 97 -1.54 -0.99 -6.60
C CYS A 97 -0.18 -0.35 -6.24
N PRO A 98 0.17 -0.22 -4.95
CA PRO A 98 1.44 0.39 -4.55
C PRO A 98 2.66 -0.44 -4.96
N VAL A 99 2.48 -1.72 -5.30
CA VAL A 99 3.59 -2.63 -5.64
C VAL A 99 3.98 -2.58 -7.11
N CYS A 100 3.02 -2.41 -8.03
CA CYS A 100 3.30 -2.43 -9.48
C CYS A 100 2.77 -1.21 -10.23
N PHE A 101 1.97 -0.37 -9.58
CA PHE A 101 1.29 0.80 -10.14
C PHE A 101 0.16 0.47 -11.13
N TRP A 102 -0.42 -0.73 -11.06
CA TRP A 102 -1.63 -1.07 -11.80
C TRP A 102 -2.84 -0.37 -11.19
N GLU A 103 -3.59 0.39 -11.98
CA GLU A 103 -4.88 0.95 -11.63
C GLU A 103 -5.98 -0.05 -11.98
N ASP A 104 -6.72 -0.55 -10.98
CA ASP A 104 -7.64 -1.66 -11.17
C ASP A 104 -8.98 -1.21 -11.79
N ASP A 105 -9.10 -1.36 -13.10
CA ASP A 105 -10.28 -1.07 -13.89
C ASP A 105 -11.34 -2.20 -13.88
N GLY A 106 -11.13 -3.24 -13.06
CA GLY A 106 -12.02 -4.39 -12.93
C GLY A 106 -11.95 -5.40 -14.07
N SER A 107 -11.17 -5.14 -15.13
CA SER A 107 -11.04 -6.07 -16.25
C SER A 107 -10.23 -7.31 -15.87
N ASN A 108 -10.70 -8.47 -16.32
CA ASN A 108 -9.99 -9.76 -16.23
C ASN A 108 -9.45 -10.21 -17.59
N ASP A 109 -9.73 -9.48 -18.66
CA ASP A 109 -9.21 -9.79 -20.00
C ASP A 109 -7.76 -9.29 -20.11
N GLU A 110 -6.82 -10.23 -20.13
CA GLU A 110 -5.38 -9.92 -20.17
C GLU A 110 -4.92 -9.21 -21.46
N PHE A 111 -5.67 -9.36 -22.54
CA PHE A 111 -5.31 -8.81 -23.84
C PHE A 111 -6.09 -7.54 -24.21
N LYS A 112 -7.10 -7.19 -23.44
CA LYS A 112 -7.81 -5.93 -23.60
C LYS A 112 -6.94 -4.77 -23.20
N TYR A 113 -6.89 -3.73 -24.03
CA TYR A 113 -6.18 -2.50 -23.71
C TYR A 113 -6.89 -1.73 -22.59
N SER A 114 -6.18 -1.44 -21.52
CA SER A 114 -6.64 -0.59 -20.42
C SER A 114 -6.25 0.85 -20.69
N HIS A 115 -7.24 1.72 -20.85
CA HIS A 115 -6.99 3.13 -21.13
C HIS A 115 -6.35 3.85 -19.94
N VAL A 116 -6.73 3.51 -18.71
CA VAL A 116 -6.14 4.12 -17.50
C VAL A 116 -4.70 3.69 -17.27
N ASN A 117 -4.37 2.45 -17.62
CA ASN A 117 -3.01 1.92 -17.49
C ASN A 117 -2.12 2.13 -18.72
N HIS A 118 -2.69 2.57 -19.85
CA HIS A 118 -2.01 2.72 -21.13
C HIS A 118 -1.28 1.48 -21.63
N THR A 119 -1.77 0.29 -21.27
CA THR A 119 -1.18 -1.00 -21.64
C THR A 119 -2.21 -2.12 -21.49
N THR A 120 -1.88 -3.34 -21.95
CA THR A 120 -2.67 -4.52 -21.63
C THR A 120 -2.21 -5.13 -20.29
N LEU A 121 -3.08 -5.88 -19.61
CA LEU A 121 -2.71 -6.57 -18.38
C LEU A 121 -1.56 -7.57 -18.61
N ASN A 122 -1.56 -8.27 -19.76
CA ASN A 122 -0.50 -9.19 -20.14
C ASN A 122 0.88 -8.50 -20.24
N ASP A 123 0.95 -7.32 -20.86
CA ASP A 123 2.21 -6.59 -20.99
C ASP A 123 2.62 -5.94 -19.68
N ALA A 124 1.65 -5.47 -18.89
CA ALA A 124 1.89 -4.98 -17.53
C ALA A 124 2.53 -6.06 -16.63
N LYS A 125 2.03 -7.32 -16.68
CA LYS A 125 2.61 -8.46 -15.96
C LYS A 125 4.06 -8.73 -16.38
N LYS A 126 4.35 -8.69 -17.68
CA LYS A 126 5.73 -8.86 -18.21
C LYS A 126 6.64 -7.74 -17.73
N ASN A 127 6.18 -6.49 -17.84
CA ASN A 127 6.95 -5.32 -17.40
C ASN A 127 7.23 -5.36 -15.89
N PHE A 128 6.22 -5.65 -15.09
CA PHE A 128 6.40 -5.79 -13.64
C PHE A 128 7.43 -6.87 -13.29
N LYS A 129 7.37 -8.02 -13.95
CA LYS A 129 8.31 -9.14 -13.72
C LYS A 129 9.76 -8.75 -14.04
N THR A 130 9.97 -7.96 -15.09
CA THR A 130 11.32 -7.59 -15.57
C THR A 130 11.86 -6.30 -14.97
N LYS A 131 10.99 -5.32 -14.70
CA LYS A 131 11.37 -3.96 -14.32
C LYS A 131 10.88 -3.55 -12.93
N GLY A 132 9.77 -4.12 -12.43
CA GLY A 132 9.20 -3.80 -11.12
C GLY A 132 8.00 -2.83 -11.14
N ALA A 133 7.59 -2.36 -12.32
CA ALA A 133 6.39 -1.56 -12.51
C ALA A 133 5.69 -1.90 -13.82
N ILE A 134 4.42 -1.49 -13.99
CA ILE A 134 3.67 -1.74 -15.24
C ILE A 134 4.23 -0.98 -16.46
N LEU A 135 4.84 0.19 -16.22
CA LEU A 135 5.51 1.03 -17.23
C LEU A 135 6.74 1.70 -16.60
N ASP A 136 7.74 2.00 -17.42
CA ASP A 136 9.00 2.61 -16.98
C ASP A 136 8.80 3.94 -16.24
N LYS A 137 7.83 4.75 -16.68
CA LYS A 137 7.50 6.04 -16.05
C LYS A 137 7.04 5.92 -14.60
N PHE A 138 6.60 4.74 -14.17
CA PHE A 138 6.10 4.51 -12.81
C PHE A 138 7.12 3.86 -11.87
N LEU A 139 8.35 3.62 -12.31
CA LEU A 139 9.40 3.01 -11.48
C LEU A 139 9.68 3.79 -10.18
N ASN A 140 9.55 5.11 -10.22
CA ASN A 140 9.74 5.96 -9.04
C ASN A 140 8.45 6.19 -8.24
N SER A 141 7.31 5.70 -8.72
CA SER A 141 6.00 5.86 -8.07
C SER A 141 5.58 4.62 -7.29
N VAL A 142 6.20 3.46 -7.55
CA VAL A 142 5.95 2.25 -6.78
C VAL A 142 6.58 2.34 -5.40
N ASP A 143 5.93 1.74 -4.41
CA ASP A 143 6.49 1.63 -3.06
C ASP A 143 7.68 0.66 -3.08
N SER A 144 8.88 1.17 -2.80
CA SER A 144 10.12 0.38 -2.77
C SER A 144 10.07 -0.78 -1.77
N GLU A 145 9.28 -0.65 -0.71
CA GLU A 145 9.06 -1.69 0.31
C GLU A 145 7.77 -2.49 0.09
N GLY A 146 6.99 -2.18 -0.95
CA GLY A 146 5.67 -2.78 -1.18
C GLY A 146 5.69 -4.31 -1.19
N LYS A 147 6.73 -4.92 -1.76
CA LYS A 147 6.90 -6.39 -1.76
C LYS A 147 7.14 -6.97 -0.36
N LEU A 148 7.70 -6.18 0.56
CA LEU A 148 7.89 -6.57 1.96
C LEU A 148 6.61 -6.36 2.77
N LYS A 149 5.86 -5.31 2.47
CA LYS A 149 4.64 -4.92 3.19
C LYS A 149 3.47 -5.87 2.95
N TYR A 150 3.22 -6.27 1.70
CA TYR A 150 1.98 -6.97 1.34
C TYR A 150 2.16 -8.47 1.14
N TYR A 151 1.11 -9.24 1.46
CA TYR A 151 1.05 -10.66 1.17
C TYR A 151 0.97 -10.87 -0.35
N LYS A 152 1.65 -11.91 -0.83
CA LYS A 152 1.56 -12.34 -2.22
C LYS A 152 0.77 -13.63 -2.31
N THR A 153 -0.19 -13.69 -3.24
CA THR A 153 -0.87 -14.95 -3.55
C THR A 153 0.10 -15.86 -4.29
N THR A 154 0.30 -17.07 -3.77
CA THR A 154 0.99 -18.16 -4.48
C THR A 154 -0.06 -19.01 -5.17
N TYR A 155 0.04 -19.16 -6.48
CA TYR A 155 -0.72 -20.15 -7.24
C TYR A 155 0.12 -21.41 -7.39
#